data_32c8f5c9e64ed1924c4b718dfea26093
#
_entry.id   32c8f5c9e64ed1924c4b718dfea26093
#
_cell.length_a   1.000
_cell.length_b   1.000
_cell.length_c   1.000
_cell.angle_alpha   90.00
_cell.angle_beta   90.00
_cell.angle_gamma   90.00
#
_symmetry.space_group_name_H-M   'P 1'
#
loop_
_entity.id
_entity.type
_entity.pdbx_description
1 polymer ?
#
loop_
_entity_poly.entity_id
_entity_poly.type
_entity_poly.pdbx_seq_one_letter_code
_entity_poly.pdbx_strand_id
1 'polypeptide(L)'
;IRRQRQMCIRDRTNTRTEDVKGTVEQIRRLEKAGCEIIRCTVPTREAAEALKEIKKQIHIPLVADIHFDYRLAIAAIENGADKIRINPGNIGTKERVKAVVDKAKEYGVPIRVGVNSGSLEKPLIEKYGGVTAEGIVESALDKVHMIEEMGYDDLVVSIKSSDVLMCVKAHELIAEQCPYPLHVGITESGTVYSGNVKSSVGLGIILYEGIGNTIRVSLTGDPVEEIRTAKLILKTLGLRKGGIEVVSCPTCGRTRINLIG
;
A
#
# COMPACT_ATOMS: atom_id res chain seq x y z
N ILE A 1 -25.16 2.44 3.11
CA ILE A 1 -24.40 1.30 3.68
C ILE A 1 -23.49 0.82 2.57
N ARG A 2 -22.18 1.22 2.60
CA ARG A 2 -21.19 0.67 1.68
C ARG A 2 -21.05 -0.82 1.99
N ARG A 3 -21.27 -1.69 0.98
CA ARG A 3 -21.09 -3.13 1.11
C ARG A 3 -19.70 -3.39 1.69
N GLN A 4 -19.64 -4.18 2.76
CA GLN A 4 -18.40 -4.66 3.38
C GLN A 4 -17.58 -5.38 2.31
N ARG A 5 -16.60 -4.66 1.72
CA ARG A 5 -15.67 -5.24 0.74
C ARG A 5 -14.60 -6.00 1.52
N GLN A 6 -14.22 -7.16 1.03
CA GLN A 6 -13.11 -7.92 1.59
C GLN A 6 -11.84 -7.06 1.52
N MET A 7 -11.28 -6.73 2.69
CA MET A 7 -10.04 -5.97 2.80
C MET A 7 -8.86 -6.88 2.51
N CYS A 8 -8.05 -6.54 1.50
CA CYS A 8 -6.87 -7.30 1.15
C CYS A 8 -5.63 -6.77 1.88
N ILE A 9 -4.81 -7.68 2.40
CA ILE A 9 -3.53 -7.36 3.00
C ILE A 9 -2.45 -7.39 1.93
N ARG A 10 -1.82 -6.23 1.69
CA ARG A 10 -0.72 -6.08 0.76
C ARG A 10 0.57 -5.81 1.51
N ASP A 11 1.66 -6.44 1.08
CA ASP A 11 2.97 -6.15 1.62
C ASP A 11 4.04 -5.95 0.54
N ARG A 12 5.29 -5.77 0.93
CA ARG A 12 6.44 -5.61 0.04
C ARG A 12 7.57 -6.56 0.43
N THR A 13 8.37 -6.94 -0.56
CA THR A 13 9.66 -7.58 -0.31
C THR A 13 10.69 -6.54 0.14
N ASN A 14 11.66 -6.97 0.93
CA ASN A 14 12.86 -6.21 1.28
C ASN A 14 14.14 -6.85 0.72
N THR A 15 14.00 -7.91 -0.07
CA THR A 15 15.06 -8.51 -0.89
C THR A 15 15.33 -7.67 -2.12
N ARG A 16 16.49 -7.86 -2.73
CA ARG A 16 16.76 -7.33 -4.08
C ARG A 16 15.95 -8.15 -5.08
N THR A 17 15.19 -7.49 -5.95
CA THR A 17 14.29 -8.15 -6.89
C THR A 17 15.06 -9.00 -7.92
N GLU A 18 16.30 -8.64 -8.22
CA GLU A 18 17.21 -9.40 -9.09
C GLU A 18 17.60 -10.77 -8.48
N ASP A 19 17.59 -10.89 -7.15
CA ASP A 19 17.72 -12.18 -6.46
C ASP A 19 16.36 -12.89 -6.48
N VAL A 20 16.07 -13.55 -7.60
CA VAL A 20 14.81 -14.28 -7.81
C VAL A 20 14.56 -15.32 -6.73
N LYS A 21 15.58 -16.10 -6.37
CA LYS A 21 15.45 -17.18 -5.36
C LYS A 21 15.09 -16.63 -3.99
N GLY A 22 15.85 -15.67 -3.49
CA GLY A 22 15.61 -15.04 -2.18
C GLY A 22 14.27 -14.29 -2.14
N THR A 23 13.90 -13.63 -3.25
CA THR A 23 12.62 -12.92 -3.35
C THR A 23 11.44 -13.88 -3.37
N VAL A 24 11.49 -14.98 -4.11
CA VAL A 24 10.44 -16.00 -4.13
C VAL A 24 10.29 -16.67 -2.76
N GLU A 25 11.39 -17.01 -2.10
CA GLU A 25 11.36 -17.58 -0.75
C GLU A 25 10.67 -16.63 0.25
N GLN A 26 11.02 -15.34 0.22
CA GLN A 26 10.37 -14.33 1.06
C GLN A 26 8.88 -14.21 0.74
N ILE A 27 8.50 -14.14 -0.53
CA ILE A 27 7.10 -14.05 -0.94
C ILE A 27 6.31 -15.25 -0.43
N ARG A 28 6.82 -16.47 -0.57
CA ARG A 28 6.16 -17.68 -0.06
C ARG A 28 5.98 -17.68 1.46
N ARG A 29 6.95 -17.13 2.21
CA ARG A 29 6.80 -16.91 3.65
C ARG A 29 5.66 -15.94 3.95
N LEU A 30 5.56 -14.85 3.19
CA LEU A 30 4.49 -13.85 3.33
C LEU A 30 3.12 -14.41 2.90
N GLU A 31 3.04 -15.19 1.82
CA GLU A 31 1.83 -15.92 1.42
C GLU A 31 1.33 -16.81 2.57
N LYS A 32 2.23 -17.63 3.14
CA LYS A 32 1.91 -18.49 4.28
C LYS A 32 1.44 -17.71 5.50
N ALA A 33 1.96 -16.51 5.73
CA ALA A 33 1.49 -15.62 6.80
C ALA A 33 0.12 -15.01 6.50
N GLY A 34 -0.32 -15.00 5.23
CA GLY A 34 -1.62 -14.50 4.77
C GLY A 34 -1.54 -13.17 4.01
N CYS A 35 -0.40 -12.87 3.39
CA CYS A 35 -0.29 -11.82 2.39
C CYS A 35 -1.11 -12.18 1.15
N GLU A 36 -1.86 -11.24 0.61
CA GLU A 36 -2.76 -11.47 -0.53
C GLU A 36 -2.31 -10.71 -1.79
N ILE A 37 -1.44 -9.72 -1.65
CA ILE A 37 -0.85 -8.96 -2.74
C ILE A 37 0.58 -8.64 -2.36
N ILE A 38 1.54 -8.91 -3.23
CA ILE A 38 2.94 -8.60 -2.97
C ILE A 38 3.44 -7.47 -3.87
N ARG A 39 4.36 -6.67 -3.36
CA ARG A 39 5.01 -5.59 -4.11
C ARG A 39 6.52 -5.78 -4.11
N CYS A 40 7.11 -5.78 -5.30
CA CYS A 40 8.55 -5.76 -5.51
C CYS A 40 9.00 -4.40 -6.05
N THR A 41 10.14 -3.90 -5.58
CA THR A 41 10.76 -2.68 -6.11
C THR A 41 11.50 -3.01 -7.40
N VAL A 42 11.38 -2.16 -8.42
CA VAL A 42 12.02 -2.34 -9.72
C VAL A 42 12.94 -1.15 -10.00
N PRO A 43 14.16 -1.16 -9.46
CA PRO A 43 15.11 -0.06 -9.62
C PRO A 43 15.95 -0.17 -10.90
N THR A 44 16.05 -1.36 -11.49
CA THR A 44 16.91 -1.66 -12.64
C THR A 44 16.14 -2.48 -13.69
N ARG A 45 16.73 -2.63 -14.89
CA ARG A 45 16.15 -3.45 -15.95
C ARG A 45 16.18 -4.93 -15.60
N GLU A 46 17.25 -5.37 -14.97
CA GLU A 46 17.40 -6.75 -14.47
C GLU A 46 16.30 -7.10 -13.46
N ALA A 47 15.95 -6.14 -12.57
CA ALA A 47 14.82 -6.31 -11.65
C ALA A 47 13.48 -6.45 -12.39
N ALA A 48 13.27 -5.68 -13.46
CA ALA A 48 12.06 -5.80 -14.28
C ALA A 48 11.98 -7.16 -14.99
N GLU A 49 13.08 -7.65 -15.53
CA GLU A 49 13.17 -8.96 -16.18
C GLU A 49 12.99 -10.12 -15.19
N ALA A 50 13.50 -9.98 -13.95
CA ALA A 50 13.35 -10.96 -12.89
C ALA A 50 11.88 -11.18 -12.48
N LEU A 51 11.00 -10.20 -12.67
CA LEU A 51 9.56 -10.34 -12.35
C LEU A 51 8.93 -11.52 -13.07
N LYS A 52 9.32 -11.80 -14.30
CA LYS A 52 8.81 -12.92 -15.08
C LYS A 52 9.06 -14.28 -14.41
N GLU A 53 10.27 -14.48 -13.87
CA GLU A 53 10.61 -15.71 -13.18
C GLU A 53 10.03 -15.78 -11.77
N ILE A 54 9.93 -14.65 -11.08
CA ILE A 54 9.26 -14.55 -9.78
C ILE A 54 7.78 -14.90 -9.95
N LYS A 55 7.10 -14.31 -10.94
CA LYS A 55 5.66 -14.50 -11.18
C LYS A 55 5.28 -15.97 -11.43
N LYS A 56 6.13 -16.75 -12.08
CA LYS A 56 5.90 -18.19 -12.31
C LYS A 56 5.88 -19.02 -11.03
N GLN A 57 6.44 -18.52 -9.95
CA GLN A 57 6.72 -19.27 -8.73
C GLN A 57 5.90 -18.82 -7.51
N ILE A 58 5.05 -17.80 -7.67
CA ILE A 58 4.18 -17.24 -6.63
C ILE A 58 2.71 -17.37 -7.02
N HIS A 59 1.80 -17.30 -6.03
CA HIS A 59 0.36 -17.52 -6.26
C HIS A 59 -0.45 -16.23 -6.11
N ILE A 60 0.12 -15.19 -5.49
CA ILE A 60 -0.55 -13.90 -5.25
C ILE A 60 -0.19 -12.87 -6.31
N PRO A 61 -1.04 -11.87 -6.55
CA PRO A 61 -0.76 -10.77 -7.48
C PRO A 61 0.52 -10.01 -7.13
N LEU A 62 1.30 -9.70 -8.16
CA LEU A 62 2.58 -9.02 -8.09
C LEU A 62 2.46 -7.57 -8.53
N VAL A 63 2.79 -6.63 -7.65
CA VAL A 63 2.85 -5.19 -7.93
C VAL A 63 4.29 -4.76 -8.16
N ALA A 64 4.58 -4.17 -9.31
CA ALA A 64 5.87 -3.55 -9.59
C ALA A 64 5.89 -2.09 -9.10
N ASP A 65 6.87 -1.74 -8.27
CA ASP A 65 7.03 -0.40 -7.70
C ASP A 65 8.10 0.38 -8.45
N ILE A 66 7.67 1.34 -9.26
CA ILE A 66 8.52 2.15 -10.12
C ILE A 66 8.65 3.54 -9.52
N HIS A 67 9.89 4.01 -9.36
CA HIS A 67 10.15 5.30 -8.71
C HIS A 67 10.35 6.45 -9.70
N PHE A 68 11.18 6.25 -10.76
CA PHE A 68 11.59 7.35 -11.63
C PHE A 68 11.57 7.03 -13.13
N ASP A 69 12.03 5.85 -13.54
CA ASP A 69 12.20 5.53 -14.96
C ASP A 69 10.96 4.85 -15.54
N TYR A 70 10.28 5.55 -16.47
CA TYR A 70 9.10 5.04 -17.17
C TYR A 70 9.37 3.77 -17.99
N ARG A 71 10.60 3.57 -18.46
CA ARG A 71 10.99 2.38 -19.23
C ARG A 71 10.97 1.14 -18.38
N LEU A 72 11.26 1.27 -17.08
CA LEU A 72 11.14 0.17 -16.12
C LEU A 72 9.68 -0.19 -15.85
N ALA A 73 8.76 0.79 -15.87
CA ALA A 73 7.33 0.53 -15.78
C ALA A 73 6.84 -0.30 -16.97
N ILE A 74 7.24 0.08 -18.18
CA ILE A 74 6.91 -0.65 -19.41
C ILE A 74 7.47 -2.08 -19.35
N ALA A 75 8.77 -2.21 -19.02
CA ALA A 75 9.40 -3.51 -18.89
C ALA A 75 8.75 -4.41 -17.82
N ALA A 76 8.34 -3.84 -16.68
CA ALA A 76 7.64 -4.58 -15.64
C ALA A 76 6.27 -5.11 -16.10
N ILE A 77 5.52 -4.31 -16.86
CA ILE A 77 4.26 -4.74 -17.48
C ILE A 77 4.50 -5.90 -18.43
N GLU A 78 5.46 -5.78 -19.35
CA GLU A 78 5.81 -6.81 -20.33
C GLU A 78 6.31 -8.11 -19.68
N ASN A 79 6.89 -8.02 -18.49
CA ASN A 79 7.35 -9.17 -17.71
C ASN A 79 6.30 -9.71 -16.71
N GLY A 80 5.03 -9.32 -16.85
CA GLY A 80 3.90 -9.96 -16.18
C GLY A 80 3.58 -9.42 -14.79
N ALA A 81 3.90 -8.15 -14.50
CA ALA A 81 3.37 -7.49 -13.32
C ALA A 81 1.84 -7.36 -13.41
N ASP A 82 1.12 -7.77 -12.36
CA ASP A 82 -0.35 -7.67 -12.32
C ASP A 82 -0.84 -6.25 -12.01
N LYS A 83 0.04 -5.39 -11.55
CA LYS A 83 -0.21 -3.97 -11.26
C LYS A 83 1.11 -3.22 -11.23
N ILE A 84 1.11 -1.98 -11.66
CA ILE A 84 2.24 -1.08 -11.43
C ILE A 84 1.88 -0.01 -10.40
N ARG A 85 2.88 0.41 -9.64
CA ARG A 85 2.78 1.60 -8.79
C ARG A 85 3.74 2.66 -9.30
N ILE A 86 3.20 3.82 -9.58
CA ILE A 86 3.98 5.00 -9.98
C ILE A 86 3.56 6.21 -9.16
N ASN A 87 4.43 7.21 -9.13
CA ASN A 87 4.07 8.59 -8.88
C ASN A 87 4.29 9.35 -10.20
N PRO A 88 3.24 9.75 -10.92
CA PRO A 88 3.38 10.44 -12.20
C PRO A 88 4.30 11.65 -12.13
N GLY A 89 4.31 12.39 -11.02
CA GLY A 89 5.22 13.52 -10.82
C GLY A 89 6.71 13.15 -10.80
N ASN A 90 7.04 11.90 -10.45
CA ASN A 90 8.44 11.43 -10.44
C ASN A 90 8.85 10.76 -11.77
N ILE A 91 7.88 10.32 -12.57
CA ILE A 91 8.13 9.68 -13.86
C ILE A 91 8.66 10.70 -14.89
N GLY A 92 8.26 11.96 -14.74
CA GLY A 92 8.74 13.04 -15.56
C GLY A 92 7.66 13.67 -16.46
N THR A 93 7.93 13.82 -17.76
CA THR A 93 7.03 14.55 -18.67
C THR A 93 5.72 13.79 -18.93
N LYS A 94 4.69 14.53 -19.38
CA LYS A 94 3.36 13.98 -19.73
C LYS A 94 3.46 12.86 -20.78
N GLU A 95 4.40 12.99 -21.73
CA GLU A 95 4.65 11.99 -22.79
C GLU A 95 5.18 10.67 -22.19
N ARG A 96 6.05 10.74 -21.18
CA ARG A 96 6.57 9.54 -20.51
C ARG A 96 5.49 8.83 -19.69
N VAL A 97 4.66 9.61 -18.98
CA VAL A 97 3.49 9.05 -18.27
C VAL A 97 2.54 8.41 -19.28
N LYS A 98 2.28 9.09 -20.40
CA LYS A 98 1.43 8.55 -21.48
C LYS A 98 1.95 7.22 -22.02
N ALA A 99 3.25 7.09 -22.26
CA ALA A 99 3.84 5.83 -22.72
C ALA A 99 3.58 4.67 -21.73
N VAL A 100 3.63 4.93 -20.41
CA VAL A 100 3.29 3.94 -19.39
C VAL A 100 1.80 3.61 -19.41
N VAL A 101 0.94 4.62 -19.52
CA VAL A 101 -0.51 4.46 -19.57
C VAL A 101 -0.93 3.67 -20.81
N ASP A 102 -0.35 3.98 -21.98
CA ASP A 102 -0.65 3.26 -23.23
C ASP A 102 -0.24 1.78 -23.11
N LYS A 103 0.91 1.48 -22.50
CA LYS A 103 1.33 0.11 -22.24
C LYS A 103 0.43 -0.60 -21.20
N ALA A 104 0.01 0.10 -20.16
CA ALA A 104 -0.92 -0.44 -19.17
C ALA A 104 -2.28 -0.79 -19.81
N LYS A 105 -2.78 0.05 -20.72
CA LYS A 105 -4.00 -0.24 -21.51
C LYS A 105 -3.84 -1.48 -22.38
N GLU A 106 -2.72 -1.59 -23.11
CA GLU A 106 -2.44 -2.71 -24.00
C GLU A 106 -2.49 -4.05 -23.27
N TYR A 107 -1.98 -4.10 -22.02
CA TYR A 107 -1.90 -5.32 -21.21
C TYR A 107 -3.03 -5.47 -20.19
N GLY A 108 -3.90 -4.48 -20.03
CA GLY A 108 -4.96 -4.48 -19.01
C GLY A 108 -4.42 -4.46 -17.59
N VAL A 109 -3.34 -3.71 -17.35
CA VAL A 109 -2.64 -3.68 -16.05
C VAL A 109 -3.04 -2.43 -15.25
N PRO A 110 -3.70 -2.57 -14.10
CA PRO A 110 -4.08 -1.45 -13.25
C PRO A 110 -2.89 -0.59 -12.82
N ILE A 111 -3.12 0.72 -12.71
CA ILE A 111 -2.10 1.66 -12.23
C ILE A 111 -2.46 2.13 -10.83
N ARG A 112 -1.52 1.99 -9.87
CA ARG A 112 -1.65 2.62 -8.58
C ARG A 112 -0.90 3.94 -8.54
N VAL A 113 -1.65 5.02 -8.41
CA VAL A 113 -1.14 6.36 -8.14
C VAL A 113 -0.78 6.47 -6.67
N GLY A 114 0.50 6.72 -6.36
CA GLY A 114 0.98 6.78 -4.98
C GLY A 114 1.56 8.15 -4.64
N VAL A 115 0.94 8.84 -3.69
CA VAL A 115 1.41 10.12 -3.15
C VAL A 115 1.79 9.95 -1.68
N ASN A 116 2.91 10.54 -1.28
CA ASN A 116 3.36 10.55 0.11
C ASN A 116 3.59 12.01 0.56
N SER A 117 3.33 12.29 1.83
CA SER A 117 3.57 13.61 2.42
C SER A 117 5.00 14.12 2.23
N GLY A 118 6.00 13.23 2.29
CA GLY A 118 7.41 13.57 2.11
C GLY A 118 7.83 13.87 0.66
N SER A 119 6.94 13.71 -0.32
CA SER A 119 7.20 13.98 -1.74
C SER A 119 6.16 14.93 -2.36
N LEU A 120 5.55 15.79 -1.53
CA LEU A 120 4.60 16.79 -1.99
C LEU A 120 5.33 17.86 -2.80
N GLU A 121 4.71 18.32 -3.89
CA GLU A 121 5.26 19.31 -4.80
C GLU A 121 5.39 20.69 -4.15
N LYS A 122 6.50 21.39 -4.43
CA LYS A 122 6.76 22.73 -3.87
C LYS A 122 5.63 23.73 -4.07
N PRO A 123 4.98 23.83 -5.25
CA PRO A 123 3.86 24.76 -5.44
C PRO A 123 2.68 24.49 -4.50
N LEU A 124 2.41 23.22 -4.17
CA LEU A 124 1.36 22.86 -3.23
C LEU A 124 1.76 23.17 -1.77
N ILE A 125 3.03 22.97 -1.43
CA ILE A 125 3.55 23.35 -0.10
C ILE A 125 3.43 24.87 0.09
N GLU A 126 3.75 25.66 -0.93
CA GLU A 126 3.60 27.13 -0.91
C GLU A 126 2.14 27.55 -0.83
N LYS A 127 1.27 26.93 -1.64
CA LYS A 127 -0.17 27.20 -1.64
C LYS A 127 -0.84 26.98 -0.29
N TYR A 128 -0.48 25.90 0.41
CA TYR A 128 -1.10 25.51 1.67
C TYR A 128 -0.30 25.92 2.92
N GLY A 129 0.84 26.60 2.74
CA GLY A 129 1.70 27.04 3.84
C GLY A 129 2.42 25.89 4.57
N GLY A 130 2.53 24.72 3.93
CA GLY A 130 3.17 23.53 4.48
C GLY A 130 2.65 22.23 3.88
N VAL A 131 3.05 21.11 4.48
CA VAL A 131 2.51 19.79 4.13
C VAL A 131 1.19 19.62 4.89
N THR A 132 0.07 19.59 4.18
CA THR A 132 -1.29 19.47 4.72
C THR A 132 -2.05 18.31 4.09
N ALA A 133 -3.14 17.89 4.72
CA ALA A 133 -4.02 16.86 4.19
C ALA A 133 -4.63 17.29 2.85
N GLU A 134 -5.06 18.55 2.75
CA GLU A 134 -5.64 19.14 1.55
C GLU A 134 -4.63 19.15 0.39
N GLY A 135 -3.38 19.56 0.64
CA GLY A 135 -2.33 19.57 -0.36
C GLY A 135 -1.99 18.18 -0.89
N ILE A 136 -1.96 17.17 0.00
CA ILE A 136 -1.73 15.78 -0.40
C ILE A 136 -2.88 15.24 -1.26
N VAL A 137 -4.11 15.58 -0.92
CA VAL A 137 -5.31 15.17 -1.67
C VAL A 137 -5.33 15.84 -3.05
N GLU A 138 -5.09 17.15 -3.14
CA GLU A 138 -4.99 17.87 -4.42
C GLU A 138 -3.92 17.23 -5.30
N SER A 139 -2.72 17.00 -4.77
CA SER A 139 -1.64 16.31 -5.48
C SER A 139 -2.05 14.94 -6.02
N ALA A 140 -2.84 14.18 -5.25
CA ALA A 140 -3.32 12.87 -5.68
C ALA A 140 -4.37 12.96 -6.80
N LEU A 141 -5.32 13.88 -6.66
CA LEU A 141 -6.39 14.11 -7.65
C LEU A 141 -5.84 14.63 -8.98
N ASP A 142 -4.90 15.58 -8.95
CA ASP A 142 -4.26 16.08 -10.16
C ASP A 142 -3.60 14.96 -10.97
N LYS A 143 -2.95 14.01 -10.29
CA LYS A 143 -2.32 12.86 -10.93
C LYS A 143 -3.33 11.83 -11.45
N VAL A 144 -4.44 11.67 -10.76
CA VAL A 144 -5.57 10.84 -11.21
C VAL A 144 -6.17 11.44 -12.47
N HIS A 145 -6.52 12.72 -12.44
CA HIS A 145 -7.09 13.43 -13.60
C HIS A 145 -6.15 13.41 -14.81
N MET A 146 -4.84 13.56 -14.57
CA MET A 146 -3.85 13.45 -15.66
C MET A 146 -3.94 12.09 -16.38
N ILE A 147 -4.13 10.99 -15.66
CA ILE A 147 -4.24 9.66 -16.27
C ILE A 147 -5.63 9.46 -16.90
N GLU A 148 -6.69 9.97 -16.27
CA GLU A 148 -8.04 9.97 -16.86
C GLU A 148 -8.11 10.71 -18.19
N GLU A 149 -7.45 11.90 -18.31
CA GLU A 149 -7.31 12.64 -19.57
C GLU A 149 -6.60 11.82 -20.67
N MET A 150 -5.75 10.88 -20.29
CA MET A 150 -5.14 9.93 -21.22
C MET A 150 -6.09 8.76 -21.57
N GLY A 151 -7.32 8.78 -21.02
CA GLY A 151 -8.38 7.80 -21.27
C GLY A 151 -8.12 6.46 -20.56
N TYR A 152 -7.62 6.44 -19.32
CA TYR A 152 -7.42 5.24 -18.52
C TYR A 152 -7.97 5.42 -17.12
N ASP A 153 -8.81 4.47 -16.69
CA ASP A 153 -9.58 4.53 -15.44
C ASP A 153 -9.43 3.29 -14.54
N ASP A 154 -8.61 2.30 -14.94
CA ASP A 154 -8.28 1.20 -14.03
C ASP A 154 -7.20 1.63 -13.03
N LEU A 155 -7.65 2.40 -12.04
CA LEU A 155 -6.80 3.08 -11.09
C LEU A 155 -7.01 2.59 -9.66
N VAL A 156 -5.96 2.70 -8.87
CA VAL A 156 -5.98 2.61 -7.40
C VAL A 156 -5.23 3.81 -6.87
N VAL A 157 -5.74 4.44 -5.82
CA VAL A 157 -5.07 5.60 -5.22
C VAL A 157 -4.51 5.23 -3.85
N SER A 158 -3.31 5.72 -3.56
CA SER A 158 -2.72 5.59 -2.23
C SER A 158 -2.14 6.92 -1.77
N ILE A 159 -2.65 7.40 -0.65
CA ILE A 159 -2.13 8.55 0.07
C ILE A 159 -1.48 8.04 1.35
N LYS A 160 -0.32 8.59 1.69
CA LYS A 160 0.39 8.17 2.90
C LYS A 160 1.06 9.35 3.57
N SER A 161 0.96 9.35 4.91
CA SER A 161 1.70 10.24 5.80
C SER A 161 2.28 9.44 6.97
N SER A 162 3.35 9.95 7.56
CA SER A 162 3.89 9.47 8.84
C SER A 162 3.14 10.10 10.03
N ASP A 163 2.48 11.23 9.82
CA ASP A 163 1.53 11.84 10.75
C ASP A 163 0.18 11.12 10.64
N VAL A 164 -0.27 10.56 11.76
CA VAL A 164 -1.47 9.71 11.81
C VAL A 164 -2.73 10.53 11.54
N LEU A 165 -2.87 11.69 12.19
CA LEU A 165 -4.09 12.51 12.06
C LEU A 165 -4.19 13.16 10.68
N MET A 166 -3.07 13.65 10.15
CA MET A 166 -3.01 14.12 8.77
C MET A 166 -3.38 13.01 7.78
N CYS A 167 -2.88 11.80 8.01
CA CYS A 167 -3.20 10.66 7.15
C CYS A 167 -4.69 10.32 7.18
N VAL A 168 -5.30 10.31 8.37
CA VAL A 168 -6.75 10.10 8.53
C VAL A 168 -7.51 11.18 7.77
N LYS A 169 -7.21 12.46 8.04
CA LYS A 169 -7.88 13.59 7.38
C LYS A 169 -7.77 13.56 5.86
N ALA A 170 -6.59 13.23 5.34
CA ALA A 170 -6.41 13.06 3.90
C ALA A 170 -7.27 11.92 3.32
N HIS A 171 -7.47 10.82 4.06
CA HIS A 171 -8.33 9.73 3.62
C HIS A 171 -9.82 10.07 3.67
N GLU A 172 -10.27 10.84 4.66
CA GLU A 172 -11.64 11.40 4.69
C GLU A 172 -11.89 12.24 3.43
N LEU A 173 -11.02 13.21 3.18
CA LEU A 173 -11.17 14.15 2.06
C LEU A 173 -11.14 13.44 0.68
N ILE A 174 -10.23 12.50 0.49
CA ILE A 174 -10.15 11.82 -0.82
C ILE A 174 -11.28 10.82 -1.03
N ALA A 175 -11.80 10.21 0.03
CA ALA A 175 -12.92 9.27 -0.06
C ALA A 175 -14.20 9.92 -0.57
N GLU A 176 -14.37 11.23 -0.36
CA GLU A 176 -15.50 12.01 -0.87
C GLU A 176 -15.34 12.39 -2.35
N GLN A 177 -14.11 12.52 -2.84
CA GLN A 177 -13.79 13.10 -4.14
C GLN A 177 -13.30 12.08 -5.17
N CYS A 178 -12.87 10.89 -4.73
CA CYS A 178 -12.23 9.90 -5.59
C CYS A 178 -13.07 8.61 -5.66
N PRO A 179 -13.50 8.17 -6.86
CA PRO A 179 -14.31 6.96 -7.01
C PRO A 179 -13.48 5.68 -6.96
N TYR A 180 -12.15 5.78 -7.08
CA TYR A 180 -11.25 4.64 -7.19
C TYR A 180 -10.97 3.95 -5.87
N PRO A 181 -10.62 2.65 -5.89
CA PRO A 181 -10.19 1.93 -4.71
C PRO A 181 -9.01 2.60 -4.01
N LEU A 182 -9.07 2.66 -2.67
CA LEU A 182 -8.03 3.27 -1.85
C LEU A 182 -7.15 2.19 -1.21
N HIS A 183 -5.84 2.38 -1.33
CA HIS A 183 -4.84 1.62 -0.60
C HIS A 183 -4.35 2.41 0.60
N VAL A 184 -4.69 1.96 1.79
CA VAL A 184 -4.49 2.70 3.04
C VAL A 184 -3.35 2.15 3.89
N GLY A 185 -2.72 3.00 4.66
CA GLY A 185 -1.64 2.65 5.58
C GLY A 185 -0.84 3.87 6.03
N ILE A 186 -0.30 3.80 7.25
CA ILE A 186 0.62 4.80 7.75
C ILE A 186 2.03 4.48 7.24
N THR A 187 2.77 5.46 6.72
CA THR A 187 4.14 5.26 6.27
C THR A 187 5.14 5.58 7.37
N GLU A 188 6.33 4.95 7.32
CA GLU A 188 7.42 5.26 8.26
C GLU A 188 6.96 5.20 9.73
N SER A 189 6.18 4.15 10.06
CA SER A 189 5.55 4.06 11.38
C SER A 189 6.55 3.81 12.52
N GLY A 190 7.76 3.35 12.20
CA GLY A 190 8.84 3.11 13.17
C GLY A 190 9.07 1.63 13.49
N THR A 191 9.58 1.37 14.70
CA THR A 191 9.86 0.02 15.20
C THR A 191 8.59 -0.81 15.34
N VAL A 192 8.73 -2.13 15.53
CA VAL A 192 7.59 -3.04 15.68
C VAL A 192 6.61 -2.53 16.74
N TYR A 193 7.09 -2.13 17.92
CA TYR A 193 6.22 -1.66 18.99
C TYR A 193 5.50 -0.36 18.65
N SER A 194 6.24 0.72 18.38
CA SER A 194 5.66 2.04 18.10
C SER A 194 4.89 2.07 16.79
N GLY A 195 5.38 1.34 15.79
CA GLY A 195 4.74 1.25 14.48
C GLY A 195 3.42 0.48 14.51
N ASN A 196 3.30 -0.53 15.36
CA ASN A 196 2.04 -1.23 15.59
C ASN A 196 0.99 -0.30 16.20
N VAL A 197 1.37 0.50 17.20
CA VAL A 197 0.46 1.48 17.81
C VAL A 197 0.00 2.50 16.77
N LYS A 198 0.92 3.14 16.07
CA LYS A 198 0.59 4.14 15.03
C LYS A 198 -0.30 3.55 13.94
N SER A 199 0.04 2.37 13.43
CA SER A 199 -0.72 1.70 12.38
C SER A 199 -2.10 1.29 12.86
N SER A 200 -2.22 0.78 14.10
CA SER A 200 -3.50 0.37 14.67
C SER A 200 -4.43 1.56 14.88
N VAL A 201 -3.90 2.69 15.36
CA VAL A 201 -4.70 3.91 15.53
C VAL A 201 -5.14 4.46 14.17
N GLY A 202 -4.20 4.71 13.25
CA GLY A 202 -4.51 5.31 11.96
C GLY A 202 -5.40 4.44 11.09
N LEU A 203 -5.04 3.16 10.91
CA LEU A 203 -5.86 2.21 10.17
C LEU A 203 -7.20 1.95 10.88
N GLY A 204 -7.20 1.91 12.22
CA GLY A 204 -8.42 1.73 12.99
C GLY A 204 -9.47 2.78 12.69
N ILE A 205 -9.10 4.06 12.70
CA ILE A 205 -10.00 5.17 12.39
C ILE A 205 -10.46 5.09 10.92
N ILE A 206 -9.53 5.02 9.97
CA ILE A 206 -9.83 5.02 8.53
C ILE A 206 -10.78 3.86 8.18
N LEU A 207 -10.49 2.66 8.69
CA LEU A 207 -11.30 1.47 8.42
C LEU A 207 -12.67 1.50 9.11
N TYR A 208 -12.75 2.09 10.32
CA TYR A 208 -14.01 2.28 11.03
C TYR A 208 -14.98 3.17 10.25
N GLU A 209 -14.48 4.18 9.55
CA GLU A 209 -15.26 5.03 8.65
C GLU A 209 -15.63 4.34 7.32
N GLY A 210 -15.22 3.09 7.12
CA GLY A 210 -15.50 2.32 5.91
C GLY A 210 -14.64 2.72 4.71
N ILE A 211 -13.53 3.41 4.94
CA ILE A 211 -12.59 3.88 3.92
C ILE A 211 -11.51 2.81 3.68
N GLY A 212 -11.18 2.56 2.40
CA GLY A 212 -10.09 1.67 1.98
C GLY A 212 -10.57 0.35 1.39
N ASN A 213 -9.70 -0.27 0.60
CA ASN A 213 -9.92 -1.54 -0.08
C ASN A 213 -8.74 -2.51 0.12
N THR A 214 -7.54 -1.97 0.28
CA THR A 214 -6.33 -2.73 0.62
C THR A 214 -5.55 -2.00 1.70
N ILE A 215 -4.92 -2.74 2.61
CA ILE A 215 -4.13 -2.17 3.71
C ILE A 215 -2.67 -2.61 3.64
N ARG A 216 -1.80 -1.78 4.22
CA ARG A 216 -0.44 -2.14 4.57
C ARG A 216 -0.04 -1.53 5.90
N VAL A 217 0.44 -2.37 6.81
CA VAL A 217 1.22 -1.96 7.97
C VAL A 217 2.67 -1.73 7.52
N SER A 218 3.38 -0.75 8.04
CA SER A 218 4.75 -0.42 7.67
C SER A 218 5.64 -0.36 8.91
N LEU A 219 6.45 -1.41 9.10
CA LEU A 219 7.32 -1.57 10.27
C LEU A 219 8.79 -1.67 9.84
N THR A 220 9.69 -1.30 10.75
CA THR A 220 11.10 -1.62 10.62
C THR A 220 11.34 -2.98 11.27
N GLY A 221 11.39 -4.04 10.44
CA GLY A 221 11.54 -5.42 10.93
C GLY A 221 11.21 -6.47 9.86
N ASP A 222 10.94 -7.71 10.31
CA ASP A 222 10.51 -8.79 9.41
C ASP A 222 9.12 -8.45 8.83
N PRO A 223 8.94 -8.46 7.49
CA PRO A 223 7.64 -8.20 6.86
C PRO A 223 6.51 -9.13 7.33
N VAL A 224 6.82 -10.33 7.84
CA VAL A 224 5.81 -11.23 8.42
C VAL A 224 5.05 -10.57 9.57
N GLU A 225 5.72 -9.72 10.37
CA GLU A 225 5.08 -8.98 11.46
C GLU A 225 4.10 -7.92 10.94
N GLU A 226 4.36 -7.32 9.76
CA GLU A 226 3.42 -6.40 9.10
C GLU A 226 2.10 -7.13 8.78
N ILE A 227 2.19 -8.38 8.27
CA ILE A 227 1.01 -9.20 7.96
C ILE A 227 0.26 -9.62 9.22
N ARG A 228 0.97 -10.05 10.27
CA ARG A 228 0.36 -10.44 11.55
C ARG A 228 -0.44 -9.29 12.15
N THR A 229 0.17 -8.11 12.20
CA THR A 229 -0.46 -6.89 12.70
C THR A 229 -1.66 -6.49 11.85
N ALA A 230 -1.54 -6.52 10.53
CA ALA A 230 -2.64 -6.23 9.62
C ALA A 230 -3.84 -7.16 9.84
N LYS A 231 -3.60 -8.47 9.99
CA LYS A 231 -4.63 -9.47 10.31
C LYS A 231 -5.31 -9.17 11.65
N LEU A 232 -4.52 -8.80 12.67
CA LEU A 232 -5.04 -8.47 13.99
C LEU A 232 -5.92 -7.22 13.96
N ILE A 233 -5.51 -6.16 13.28
CA ILE A 233 -6.31 -4.94 13.10
C ILE A 233 -7.65 -5.27 12.43
N LEU A 234 -7.62 -6.01 11.32
CA LEU A 234 -8.85 -6.40 10.61
C LEU A 234 -9.78 -7.26 11.45
N LYS A 235 -9.22 -8.20 12.25
CA LYS A 235 -9.99 -9.04 13.16
C LYS A 235 -10.62 -8.21 14.28
N THR A 236 -9.86 -7.34 14.92
CA THR A 236 -10.32 -6.46 16.00
C THR A 236 -11.46 -5.55 15.55
N LEU A 237 -11.46 -5.10 14.30
CA LEU A 237 -12.53 -4.30 13.72
C LEU A 237 -13.71 -5.14 13.15
N GLY A 238 -13.68 -6.46 13.30
CA GLY A 238 -14.70 -7.34 12.73
C GLY A 238 -14.73 -7.42 11.21
N LEU A 239 -13.73 -6.85 10.52
CA LEU A 239 -13.61 -6.83 9.07
C LEU A 239 -13.10 -8.16 8.49
N ARG A 240 -12.53 -8.99 9.35
CA ARG A 240 -12.07 -10.34 9.00
C ARG A 240 -12.44 -11.31 10.12
N LYS A 241 -13.03 -12.45 9.75
CA LYS A 241 -13.32 -13.54 10.67
C LYS A 241 -12.21 -14.57 10.67
N GLY A 242 -12.02 -15.28 11.79
CA GLY A 242 -11.13 -16.42 11.90
C GLY A 242 -10.24 -16.41 13.15
N GLY A 243 -9.81 -17.61 13.53
CA GLY A 243 -9.01 -17.85 14.73
C GLY A 243 -9.78 -17.72 16.04
N ILE A 244 -9.13 -18.10 17.12
CA ILE A 244 -9.65 -18.00 18.50
C ILE A 244 -9.57 -16.54 18.94
N GLU A 245 -10.62 -16.07 19.62
CA GLU A 245 -10.58 -14.82 20.35
C GLU A 245 -10.22 -15.10 21.79
N VAL A 246 -9.11 -14.54 22.26
CA VAL A 246 -8.65 -14.69 23.64
C VAL A 246 -9.11 -13.48 24.43
N VAL A 247 -10.06 -13.71 25.36
CA VAL A 247 -10.46 -12.73 26.35
C VAL A 247 -9.79 -13.13 27.67
N SER A 248 -8.91 -12.28 28.17
CA SER A 248 -8.15 -12.57 29.40
C SER A 248 -8.35 -11.47 30.42
N CYS A 249 -8.56 -11.88 31.66
CA CYS A 249 -8.63 -10.96 32.80
C CYS A 249 -7.23 -10.33 33.03
N PRO A 250 -7.11 -9.00 33.17
CA PRO A 250 -5.81 -8.35 33.40
C PRO A 250 -5.20 -8.60 34.77
N THR A 251 -5.88 -9.38 35.62
CA THR A 251 -5.56 -9.64 37.04
C THR A 251 -5.65 -8.37 37.90
N CYS A 252 -6.01 -8.53 39.16
CA CYS A 252 -6.06 -7.46 40.16
C CYS A 252 -5.90 -8.05 41.57
N GLY A 253 -5.97 -7.24 42.62
CA GLY A 253 -5.86 -7.72 44.03
C GLY A 253 -6.89 -8.78 44.47
N ARG A 254 -7.92 -9.05 43.65
CA ARG A 254 -8.90 -10.13 43.85
C ARG A 254 -8.49 -11.47 43.22
N THR A 255 -7.46 -11.48 42.39
CA THR A 255 -7.03 -12.68 41.66
C THR A 255 -6.33 -13.63 42.65
N ARG A 256 -6.82 -14.88 42.72
CA ARG A 256 -6.30 -15.92 43.61
C ARG A 256 -5.64 -17.09 42.88
N ILE A 257 -5.55 -17.00 41.55
CA ILE A 257 -4.94 -18.00 40.68
C ILE A 257 -3.76 -17.40 39.93
N ASN A 258 -2.77 -18.23 39.62
CA ASN A 258 -1.64 -17.80 38.78
C ASN A 258 -2.07 -17.86 37.30
N LEU A 259 -2.42 -16.70 36.72
CA LEU A 259 -2.82 -16.58 35.31
C LEU A 259 -1.64 -16.28 34.37
N ILE A 260 -0.46 -15.94 34.92
CA ILE A 260 0.68 -15.47 34.15
C ILE A 260 1.82 -16.50 34.13
N GLY A 261 1.82 -17.45 35.06
CA GLY A 261 2.83 -18.51 35.22
C GLY A 261 2.50 -19.83 34.55
#